data_71b65c2874f94376c747b7c0e1e39cb4
#
_entry.id   71b65c2874f94376c747b7c0e1e39cb4
#
_cell.length_a   1.000
_cell.length_b   1.000
_cell.length_c   1.000
_cell.angle_alpha   90.00
_cell.angle_beta   90.00
_cell.angle_gamma   90.00
#
_symmetry.space_group_name_H-M   'P 1'
#
loop_
_entity.id
_entity.type
_entity.pdbx_description
1 polymer ?
#
loop_
_entity_poly.entity_id
_entity_poly.type
_entity_poly.pdbx_seq_one_letter_code
_entity_poly.pdbx_strand_id
1 'polypeptide(L)'
;MLVVGLVGWGPKLHPTRLTPDEQYTHISLWSLLSAPLLIGCDMDKLDAFTLSLLTNDEVIAINQDPIGSQASRLSNDNGKQIWVKEMEDESKAVGFFYTDDGKRNPVDYFSWGRRGTTQITLHAADIGIKGKFKVRDVWRQKDLGVFENAFMTDVPHHGVV
;
A
#
# COMPACT_ATOMS: atom_id res chain seq x y z
N MET A 1 13.62 6.32 -3.38
CA MET A 1 13.72 5.68 -4.70
C MET A 1 12.94 4.38 -4.66
N LEU A 2 12.12 4.12 -5.68
CA LEU A 2 11.34 2.88 -5.79
C LEU A 2 12.24 1.72 -6.20
N VAL A 3 12.27 0.65 -5.40
CA VAL A 3 13.12 -0.53 -5.62
C VAL A 3 12.28 -1.75 -6.02
N VAL A 4 11.47 -1.57 -7.07
CA VAL A 4 10.59 -2.61 -7.64
C VAL A 4 11.20 -3.18 -8.92
N GLY A 5 10.79 -4.37 -9.35
CA GLY A 5 11.25 -4.98 -10.60
C GLY A 5 12.74 -5.33 -10.60
N LEU A 6 13.45 -5.00 -11.68
CA LEU A 6 14.88 -5.27 -11.88
C LEU A 6 15.70 -4.08 -11.40
N VAL A 7 16.48 -4.26 -10.34
CA VAL A 7 17.26 -3.22 -9.65
C VAL A 7 18.76 -3.48 -9.70
N GLY A 8 19.58 -2.45 -9.44
CA GLY A 8 21.03 -2.52 -9.49
C GLY A 8 21.61 -1.74 -10.67
N TRP A 9 22.89 -1.92 -10.97
CA TRP A 9 23.63 -1.18 -12.01
C TRP A 9 24.46 -2.10 -12.89
N GLY A 10 24.34 -1.96 -14.21
CA GLY A 10 25.15 -2.67 -15.19
C GLY A 10 25.12 -4.20 -14.96
N PRO A 11 26.28 -4.87 -14.81
CA PRO A 11 26.34 -6.32 -14.63
C PRO A 11 25.82 -6.81 -13.26
N LYS A 12 25.48 -5.89 -12.35
CA LYS A 12 24.91 -6.20 -11.02
C LYS A 12 23.39 -6.08 -10.99
N LEU A 13 22.72 -5.99 -12.13
CA LEU A 13 21.27 -6.03 -12.22
C LEU A 13 20.74 -7.36 -11.68
N HIS A 14 19.73 -7.27 -10.81
CA HIS A 14 19.05 -8.42 -10.22
C HIS A 14 17.58 -8.08 -9.90
N PRO A 15 16.69 -9.07 -9.84
CA PRO A 15 15.34 -8.83 -9.36
C PRO A 15 15.36 -8.22 -7.96
N THR A 16 14.40 -7.33 -7.68
CA THR A 16 14.21 -6.82 -6.33
C THR A 16 14.07 -7.97 -5.33
N ARG A 17 14.49 -7.74 -4.09
CA ARG A 17 14.32 -8.71 -2.99
C ARG A 17 12.94 -8.61 -2.33
N LEU A 18 12.15 -7.59 -2.70
CA LEU A 18 10.79 -7.43 -2.22
C LEU A 18 9.88 -8.47 -2.87
N THR A 19 9.05 -9.12 -2.07
CA THR A 19 7.95 -9.95 -2.56
C THR A 19 6.93 -9.07 -3.32
N PRO A 20 6.01 -9.64 -4.10
CA PRO A 20 4.94 -8.85 -4.73
C PRO A 20 4.13 -8.01 -3.73
N ASP A 21 3.77 -8.57 -2.57
CA ASP A 21 3.03 -7.85 -1.53
C ASP A 21 3.85 -6.68 -0.95
N GLU A 22 5.14 -6.88 -0.73
CA GLU A 22 6.04 -5.82 -0.27
C GLU A 22 6.26 -4.73 -1.33
N GLN A 23 6.21 -5.05 -2.62
CA GLN A 23 6.27 -4.05 -3.69
C GLN A 23 5.00 -3.20 -3.72
N TYR A 24 3.80 -3.79 -3.55
CA TYR A 24 2.56 -3.05 -3.34
C TYR A 24 2.66 -2.14 -2.12
N THR A 25 3.11 -2.67 -0.99
CA THR A 25 3.31 -1.90 0.26
C THR A 25 4.24 -0.72 0.04
N HIS A 26 5.36 -0.93 -0.65
CA HIS A 26 6.35 0.10 -0.92
C HIS A 26 5.76 1.28 -1.71
N ILE A 27 5.09 1.01 -2.83
CA ILE A 27 4.50 2.07 -3.66
C ILE A 27 3.32 2.73 -2.95
N SER A 28 2.45 1.96 -2.29
CA SER A 28 1.31 2.49 -1.55
C SER A 28 1.74 3.49 -0.47
N LEU A 29 2.76 3.15 0.31
CA LEU A 29 3.23 4.04 1.37
C LEU A 29 3.86 5.31 0.79
N TRP A 30 4.66 5.20 -0.29
CA TRP A 30 5.19 6.38 -1.00
C TRP A 30 4.08 7.27 -1.53
N SER A 31 3.02 6.69 -2.10
CA SER A 31 1.88 7.44 -2.63
C SER A 31 1.08 8.13 -1.53
N LEU A 32 0.78 7.43 -0.45
CA LEU A 32 0.09 7.99 0.70
C LEU A 32 0.88 9.14 1.36
N LEU A 33 2.21 9.05 1.39
CA LEU A 33 3.08 10.08 1.94
C LEU A 33 3.37 11.24 0.97
N SER A 34 2.78 11.25 -0.22
CA SER A 34 3.10 12.23 -1.29
C SER A 34 4.62 12.33 -1.54
N ALA A 35 5.33 11.20 -1.37
CA ALA A 35 6.77 11.15 -1.55
C ALA A 35 7.13 11.11 -3.05
N PRO A 36 8.28 11.69 -3.47
CA PRO A 36 8.71 11.63 -4.86
C PRO A 36 8.86 10.18 -5.36
N LEU A 37 8.16 9.83 -6.43
CA LEU A 37 8.19 8.51 -7.05
C LEU A 37 9.42 8.36 -7.97
N LEU A 38 10.62 8.39 -7.37
CA LEU A 38 11.88 8.23 -8.10
C LEU A 38 12.07 6.76 -8.46
N ILE A 39 11.93 6.43 -9.75
CA ILE A 39 12.06 5.07 -10.27
C ILE A 39 13.51 4.62 -10.17
N GLY A 40 13.74 3.46 -9.57
CA GLY A 40 15.06 2.87 -9.34
C GLY A 40 15.27 1.51 -9.99
N CYS A 41 14.42 1.14 -10.95
CA CYS A 41 14.54 -0.09 -11.72
C CYS A 41 15.00 0.17 -13.16
N ASP A 42 15.42 -0.90 -13.84
CA ASP A 42 15.75 -0.86 -15.26
C ASP A 42 14.47 -0.71 -16.10
N MET A 43 14.30 0.47 -16.70
CA MET A 43 13.09 0.82 -17.47
C MET A 43 13.01 0.09 -18.81
N ASP A 44 14.13 -0.39 -19.34
CA ASP A 44 14.16 -1.11 -20.61
C ASP A 44 13.74 -2.57 -20.47
N LYS A 45 13.63 -3.06 -19.22
CA LYS A 45 13.38 -4.47 -18.90
C LYS A 45 12.23 -4.64 -17.89
N LEU A 46 11.19 -3.82 -18.00
CA LEU A 46 10.02 -3.96 -17.16
C LEU A 46 9.23 -5.22 -17.50
N ASP A 47 8.97 -6.06 -16.52
CA ASP A 47 7.95 -7.10 -16.63
C ASP A 47 6.54 -6.54 -16.49
N ALA A 48 5.53 -7.33 -16.84
CA ALA A 48 4.12 -6.90 -16.80
C ALA A 48 3.68 -6.50 -15.38
N PHE A 49 4.19 -7.17 -14.35
CA PHE A 49 3.86 -6.84 -12.97
C PHE A 49 4.45 -5.50 -12.56
N THR A 50 5.74 -5.30 -12.79
CA THR A 50 6.42 -4.02 -12.47
C THR A 50 5.78 -2.87 -13.25
N LEU A 51 5.48 -3.07 -14.53
CA LEU A 51 4.78 -2.07 -15.33
C LEU A 51 3.42 -1.72 -14.72
N SER A 52 2.62 -2.71 -14.32
CA SER A 52 1.31 -2.47 -13.70
C SER A 52 1.39 -1.68 -12.39
N LEU A 53 2.45 -1.88 -11.61
CA LEU A 53 2.70 -1.10 -10.38
C LEU A 53 3.02 0.36 -10.69
N LEU A 54 3.85 0.61 -11.70
CA LEU A 54 4.37 1.95 -12.02
C LEU A 54 3.40 2.79 -12.86
N THR A 55 2.39 2.17 -13.47
CA THR A 55 1.43 2.84 -14.35
C THR A 55 -0.02 2.82 -13.85
N ASN A 56 -0.25 2.42 -12.59
CA ASN A 56 -1.58 2.52 -12.01
C ASN A 56 -1.92 4.00 -11.75
N ASP A 57 -2.77 4.56 -12.60
CA ASP A 57 -3.15 5.97 -12.59
C ASP A 57 -3.89 6.38 -11.31
N GLU A 58 -4.71 5.51 -10.72
CA GLU A 58 -5.41 5.80 -9.47
C GLU A 58 -4.46 5.92 -8.27
N VAL A 59 -3.46 5.04 -8.20
CA VAL A 59 -2.42 5.12 -7.15
C VAL A 59 -1.51 6.32 -7.36
N ILE A 60 -1.18 6.65 -8.61
CA ILE A 60 -0.40 7.84 -8.95
C ILE A 60 -1.20 9.11 -8.60
N ALA A 61 -2.51 9.14 -8.86
CA ALA A 61 -3.37 10.26 -8.50
C ALA A 61 -3.38 10.52 -6.98
N ILE A 62 -3.36 9.47 -6.15
CA ILE A 62 -3.21 9.64 -4.69
C ILE A 62 -1.89 10.32 -4.34
N ASN A 63 -0.79 9.94 -5.00
CA ASN A 63 0.52 10.57 -4.76
C ASN A 63 0.53 12.06 -5.15
N GLN A 64 -0.12 12.38 -6.27
CA GLN A 64 -0.06 13.69 -6.92
C GLN A 64 -1.27 14.57 -6.60
N ASP A 65 -2.02 14.21 -5.58
CA ASP A 65 -3.17 14.99 -5.14
C ASP A 65 -2.79 16.45 -4.85
N PRO A 66 -3.55 17.44 -5.39
CA PRO A 66 -3.19 18.86 -5.34
C PRO A 66 -3.05 19.44 -3.94
N ILE A 67 -3.75 18.88 -2.93
CA ILE A 67 -3.62 19.35 -1.54
C ILE A 67 -2.22 19.07 -0.98
N GLY A 68 -1.49 18.09 -1.54
CA GLY A 68 -0.14 17.74 -1.13
C GLY A 68 -0.01 17.19 0.30
N SER A 69 -1.13 16.87 0.95
CA SER A 69 -1.13 16.29 2.31
C SER A 69 -0.46 14.94 2.34
N GLN A 70 0.28 14.68 3.41
CA GLN A 70 0.78 13.36 3.72
C GLN A 70 -0.23 12.59 4.56
N ALA A 71 -0.29 11.26 4.36
CA ALA A 71 -1.07 10.40 5.24
C ALA A 71 -0.52 10.43 6.67
N SER A 72 -1.41 10.30 7.63
CA SER A 72 -1.09 10.02 9.02
C SER A 72 -1.47 8.59 9.39
N ARG A 73 -0.71 8.00 10.31
CA ARG A 73 -1.04 6.67 10.82
C ARG A 73 -2.12 6.80 11.89
N LEU A 74 -3.33 6.32 11.56
CA LEU A 74 -4.48 6.31 12.46
C LEU A 74 -4.30 5.29 13.59
N SER A 75 -3.82 4.08 13.27
CA SER A 75 -3.67 3.01 14.24
C SER A 75 -2.48 2.10 13.94
N ASN A 76 -1.99 1.41 14.98
CA ASN A 76 -1.06 0.29 14.89
C ASN A 76 -1.35 -0.68 16.03
N ASP A 77 -1.94 -1.82 15.70
CA ASP A 77 -2.21 -2.91 16.63
C ASP A 77 -1.50 -4.18 16.16
N ASN A 78 -0.43 -4.56 16.85
CA ASN A 78 0.36 -5.77 16.55
C ASN A 78 0.74 -5.90 15.05
N GLY A 79 1.21 -4.81 14.45
CA GLY A 79 1.59 -4.75 13.04
C GLY A 79 0.44 -4.49 12.07
N LYS A 80 -0.80 -4.48 12.53
CA LYS A 80 -1.96 -4.04 11.74
C LYS A 80 -2.04 -2.53 11.79
N GLN A 81 -1.75 -1.88 10.66
CA GLN A 81 -1.69 -0.43 10.58
C GLN A 81 -2.74 0.11 9.62
N ILE A 82 -3.35 1.22 9.99
CA ILE A 82 -4.22 2.00 9.12
C ILE A 82 -3.60 3.38 8.93
N TRP A 83 -3.41 3.76 7.69
CA TRP A 83 -2.94 5.08 7.29
C TRP A 83 -4.03 5.79 6.50
N VAL A 84 -4.21 7.08 6.77
CA VAL A 84 -5.28 7.88 6.16
C VAL A 84 -4.70 9.18 5.62
N LYS A 85 -5.04 9.49 4.38
CA LYS A 85 -4.72 10.74 3.68
C LYS A 85 -6.00 11.45 3.27
N GLU A 86 -6.07 12.74 3.56
CA GLU A 86 -7.12 13.61 3.04
C GLU A 86 -6.80 13.97 1.59
N MET A 87 -7.82 13.91 0.73
CA MET A 87 -7.71 14.23 -0.69
C MET A 87 -8.42 15.56 -0.98
N GLU A 88 -8.04 16.20 -2.09
CA GLU A 88 -8.57 17.51 -2.50
C GLU A 88 -10.08 17.48 -2.76
N ASP A 89 -10.60 16.38 -3.24
CA ASP A 89 -12.03 16.17 -3.51
C ASP A 89 -12.84 15.76 -2.26
N GLU A 90 -12.29 15.94 -1.06
CA GLU A 90 -12.86 15.56 0.24
C GLU A 90 -12.97 14.03 0.45
N SER A 91 -12.53 13.21 -0.50
CA SER A 91 -12.40 11.78 -0.29
C SER A 91 -11.19 11.46 0.61
N LYS A 92 -11.07 10.20 1.01
CA LYS A 92 -9.96 9.73 1.84
C LYS A 92 -9.29 8.54 1.19
N ALA A 93 -7.98 8.64 0.97
CA ALA A 93 -7.17 7.48 0.62
C ALA A 93 -6.74 6.76 1.90
N VAL A 94 -7.03 5.48 1.98
CA VAL A 94 -6.75 4.65 3.15
C VAL A 94 -5.88 3.47 2.75
N GLY A 95 -4.79 3.26 3.49
CA GLY A 95 -3.95 2.06 3.35
C GLY A 95 -4.06 1.19 4.61
N PHE A 96 -4.42 -0.08 4.38
CA PHE A 96 -4.43 -1.12 5.41
C PHE A 96 -3.17 -1.95 5.25
N PHE A 97 -2.23 -1.85 6.18
CA PHE A 97 -0.95 -2.55 6.12
C PHE A 97 -0.88 -3.63 7.20
N TYR A 98 -0.29 -4.76 6.84
CA TYR A 98 0.05 -5.78 7.82
C TYR A 98 1.56 -6.04 7.81
N THR A 99 2.24 -5.50 8.81
CA THR A 99 3.69 -5.62 9.02
C THR A 99 3.98 -6.54 10.22
N ASP A 100 5.25 -6.83 10.47
CA ASP A 100 5.63 -7.48 11.72
C ASP A 100 5.34 -6.60 12.93
N ASP A 101 4.96 -7.23 14.05
CA ASP A 101 4.71 -6.57 15.34
C ASP A 101 6.00 -6.08 16.04
N GLY A 102 7.13 -6.16 15.36
CA GLY A 102 8.45 -5.81 15.89
C GLY A 102 9.06 -6.89 16.79
N LYS A 103 8.35 -7.96 17.10
CA LYS A 103 8.86 -9.12 17.81
C LYS A 103 9.54 -10.06 16.83
N ARG A 104 10.80 -9.78 16.51
CA ARG A 104 11.61 -10.67 15.68
C ARG A 104 11.85 -11.98 16.42
N ASN A 105 11.26 -13.05 15.95
CA ASN A 105 11.68 -14.38 16.30
C ASN A 105 12.83 -14.77 15.33
N PRO A 106 14.06 -15.01 15.79
CA PRO A 106 15.19 -15.34 14.90
C PRO A 106 14.93 -16.54 13.99
N VAL A 107 13.99 -17.41 14.38
CA VAL A 107 13.61 -18.60 13.59
C VAL A 107 12.74 -18.24 12.39
N ASP A 108 12.08 -17.08 12.40
CA ASP A 108 11.18 -16.65 11.33
C ASP A 108 11.92 -16.10 10.09
N TYR A 109 13.24 -15.93 10.15
CA TYR A 109 14.05 -15.45 9.02
C TYR A 109 13.99 -16.38 7.79
N PHE A 110 13.62 -17.64 7.97
CA PHE A 110 13.47 -18.63 6.90
C PHE A 110 12.01 -18.92 6.52
N SER A 111 11.02 -18.33 7.19
CA SER A 111 9.59 -18.55 6.92
C SER A 111 8.97 -17.42 6.09
N TRP A 112 9.77 -16.71 5.32
CA TRP A 112 9.33 -15.66 4.39
C TRP A 112 8.31 -16.25 3.41
N GLY A 113 7.03 -15.88 3.57
CA GLY A 113 5.95 -16.25 2.64
C GLY A 113 4.86 -17.18 3.20
N ARG A 114 4.81 -17.48 4.49
CA ARG A 114 3.79 -18.36 5.08
C ARG A 114 2.94 -17.75 6.20
N ARG A 115 3.05 -16.46 6.48
CA ARG A 115 2.08 -15.83 7.36
C ARG A 115 0.84 -15.48 6.52
N GLY A 116 -0.33 -15.97 6.97
CA GLY A 116 -1.59 -15.78 6.27
C GLY A 116 -2.02 -14.32 6.18
N THR A 117 -3.21 -14.11 5.70
CA THR A 117 -3.89 -12.82 5.76
C THR A 117 -4.38 -12.53 7.17
N THR A 118 -4.52 -11.25 7.50
CA THR A 118 -5.18 -10.79 8.72
C THR A 118 -6.29 -9.83 8.37
N GLN A 119 -7.35 -9.84 9.16
CA GLN A 119 -8.46 -8.95 8.99
C GLN A 119 -8.17 -7.62 9.71
N ILE A 120 -8.37 -6.51 9.00
CA ILE A 120 -8.26 -5.15 9.55
C ILE A 120 -9.58 -4.43 9.29
N THR A 121 -10.09 -3.76 10.33
CA THR A 121 -11.35 -3.02 10.29
C THR A 121 -11.08 -1.54 10.53
N LEU A 122 -11.65 -0.68 9.67
CA LEU A 122 -11.73 0.76 9.85
C LEU A 122 -13.17 1.14 10.21
N HIS A 123 -13.36 1.85 11.30
CA HIS A 123 -14.65 2.46 11.59
C HIS A 123 -14.73 3.84 10.93
N ALA A 124 -15.82 4.09 10.25
CA ALA A 124 -16.05 5.35 9.52
C ALA A 124 -15.97 6.58 10.44
N ALA A 125 -16.41 6.44 11.69
CA ALA A 125 -16.34 7.49 12.71
C ALA A 125 -14.90 7.92 13.02
N ASP A 126 -13.93 7.00 12.97
CA ASP A 126 -12.52 7.27 13.29
C ASP A 126 -11.86 8.22 12.28
N ILE A 127 -12.46 8.33 11.09
CA ILE A 127 -12.00 9.22 10.01
C ILE A 127 -13.05 10.29 9.67
N GLY A 128 -14.02 10.51 10.56
CA GLY A 128 -15.00 11.59 10.43
C GLY A 128 -16.12 11.34 9.39
N ILE A 129 -16.20 10.15 8.80
CA ILE A 129 -17.27 9.80 7.86
C ILE A 129 -18.55 9.44 8.61
N LYS A 130 -19.67 10.04 8.18
CA LYS A 130 -21.01 9.79 8.71
C LYS A 130 -21.92 9.20 7.64
N GLY A 131 -22.70 8.19 8.02
CA GLY A 131 -23.64 7.54 7.12
C GLY A 131 -22.98 6.59 6.12
N LYS A 132 -23.56 6.51 4.93
CA LYS A 132 -23.10 5.58 3.89
C LYS A 132 -21.94 6.16 3.09
N PHE A 133 -20.96 5.31 2.75
CA PHE A 133 -19.81 5.68 1.94
C PHE A 133 -19.49 4.60 0.92
N LYS A 134 -18.90 5.02 -0.21
CA LYS A 134 -18.43 4.11 -1.25
C LYS A 134 -16.97 3.76 -0.99
N VAL A 135 -16.59 2.53 -1.31
CA VAL A 135 -15.22 2.04 -1.25
C VAL A 135 -14.78 1.57 -2.63
N ARG A 136 -13.59 1.98 -3.03
CA ARG A 136 -12.93 1.58 -4.27
C ARG A 136 -11.54 1.02 -3.97
N ASP A 137 -11.26 -0.17 -4.49
CA ASP A 137 -9.91 -0.75 -4.50
C ASP A 137 -9.13 -0.14 -5.67
N VAL A 138 -8.23 0.77 -5.37
CA VAL A 138 -7.47 1.52 -6.39
C VAL A 138 -6.39 0.67 -7.07
N TRP A 139 -5.86 -0.36 -6.39
CA TRP A 139 -4.92 -1.27 -7.03
C TRP A 139 -5.58 -2.15 -8.09
N ARG A 140 -6.81 -2.58 -7.86
CA ARG A 140 -7.59 -3.40 -8.80
C ARG A 140 -8.56 -2.58 -9.64
N GLN A 141 -8.59 -1.24 -9.40
CA GLN A 141 -9.47 -0.28 -10.08
C GLN A 141 -10.94 -0.73 -10.05
N LYS A 142 -11.39 -1.21 -8.89
CA LYS A 142 -12.68 -1.87 -8.72
C LYS A 142 -13.49 -1.26 -7.58
N ASP A 143 -14.75 -0.93 -7.86
CA ASP A 143 -15.70 -0.54 -6.83
C ASP A 143 -16.08 -1.76 -5.98
N LEU A 144 -15.92 -1.64 -4.67
CA LEU A 144 -16.27 -2.68 -3.69
C LEU A 144 -17.70 -2.54 -3.16
N GLY A 145 -18.35 -1.40 -3.41
CA GLY A 145 -19.73 -1.13 -3.05
C GLY A 145 -19.89 -0.02 -2.00
N VAL A 146 -21.06 -0.03 -1.38
CA VAL A 146 -21.47 0.96 -0.37
C VAL A 146 -21.47 0.30 1.01
N PHE A 147 -20.84 0.96 1.96
CA PHE A 147 -20.72 0.50 3.34
C PHE A 147 -21.31 1.54 4.30
N GLU A 148 -21.58 1.12 5.52
CA GLU A 148 -22.07 1.96 6.61
C GLU A 148 -21.37 1.56 7.90
N ASN A 149 -20.97 2.52 8.71
CA ASN A 149 -20.29 2.37 9.99
C ASN A 149 -18.84 1.84 9.92
N ALA A 150 -18.53 0.83 9.12
CA ALA A 150 -17.20 0.25 9.04
C ALA A 150 -16.93 -0.39 7.67
N PHE A 151 -15.65 -0.47 7.32
CA PHE A 151 -15.13 -1.30 6.23
C PHE A 151 -14.07 -2.26 6.78
N MET A 152 -14.11 -3.50 6.33
CA MET A 152 -13.22 -4.57 6.77
C MET A 152 -12.63 -5.28 5.56
N THR A 153 -11.34 -5.59 5.62
CA THR A 153 -10.64 -6.27 4.53
C THR A 153 -9.58 -7.22 5.06
N ASP A 154 -9.27 -8.25 4.28
CA ASP A 154 -8.18 -9.17 4.54
C ASP A 154 -6.90 -8.62 3.91
N VAL A 155 -5.85 -8.46 4.72
CA VAL A 155 -4.57 -7.91 4.31
C VAL A 155 -3.49 -9.00 4.40
N PRO A 156 -2.75 -9.27 3.30
CA PRO A 156 -1.67 -10.25 3.33
C PRO A 156 -0.51 -9.77 4.21
N HIS A 157 0.23 -10.71 4.76
CA HIS A 157 1.43 -10.39 5.55
C HIS A 157 2.45 -9.63 4.69
N HIS A 158 3.00 -8.54 5.22
CA HIS A 158 3.83 -7.54 4.54
C HIS A 158 3.13 -6.85 3.34
N GLY A 159 1.82 -7.06 3.20
CA GLY A 159 1.02 -6.49 2.13
C GLY A 159 0.22 -5.26 2.56
N VAL A 160 -0.56 -4.77 1.58
CA VAL A 160 -1.45 -3.61 1.70
C VAL A 160 -2.74 -3.83 0.91
N VAL A 161 -3.80 -3.28 1.39
CA VAL A 161 -5.08 -3.05 0.69
C VAL A 161 -5.43 -1.58 0.80
#